data_207a5aeaa1bf47238b027c0c2fa584d2
#
_entry.id   207a5aeaa1bf47238b027c0c2fa584d2
#
_cell.length_a   1.000
_cell.length_b   1.000
_cell.length_c   1.000
_cell.angle_alpha   90.00
_cell.angle_beta   90.00
_cell.angle_gamma   90.00
#
_symmetry.space_group_name_H-M   'P 1'
#
loop_
_entity.id
_entity.type
_entity.pdbx_description
1 polymer ?
#
loop_
_entity_poly.entity_id
_entity_poly.type
_entity_poly.pdbx_seq_one_letter_code
_entity_poly.pdbx_strand_id
1 'polypeptide(L)'
;MPSASSTLFERALRVTPGGVHSPVRAFRSVGGSPVFFARGAGPRLFDVAGRGYIDFCQSFGPLILGHADPDVARAVHDAVDDGWSFGACEPYSLQLAEWITHRLPWVERIRFVSSGTEAVMSALRVARAAIGRSVVLKFEGCYHGHADAMLVQAGSGLAGRDRKSTRLNSSHRL
;
A
#
# COMPACT_ATOMS: atom_id res chain seq x y z
N MET A 1 11.78 -20.59 24.99
CA MET A 1 11.13 -19.32 25.33
C MET A 1 10.51 -18.72 24.05
N PRO A 2 9.33 -18.08 24.12
CA PRO A 2 8.76 -17.42 22.97
C PRO A 2 9.73 -16.33 22.43
N SER A 3 9.75 -16.13 21.11
CA SER A 3 10.57 -15.07 20.50
C SER A 3 9.98 -13.69 20.80
N ALA A 4 10.82 -12.63 20.75
CA ALA A 4 10.33 -11.26 20.93
C ALA A 4 9.21 -10.92 19.94
N SER A 5 9.28 -11.39 18.69
CA SER A 5 8.20 -11.23 17.70
C SER A 5 6.94 -11.98 18.08
N SER A 6 7.01 -13.20 18.63
CA SER A 6 5.80 -13.95 19.04
C SER A 6 5.06 -13.24 20.19
N THR A 7 5.77 -12.70 21.16
CA THR A 7 5.18 -11.91 22.26
C THR A 7 4.46 -10.65 21.71
N LEU A 8 5.06 -9.96 20.74
CA LEU A 8 4.44 -8.80 20.11
C LEU A 8 3.20 -9.20 19.30
N PHE A 9 3.24 -10.33 18.62
CA PHE A 9 2.09 -10.82 17.84
C PHE A 9 0.92 -11.21 18.76
N GLU A 10 1.17 -11.87 19.90
CA GLU A 10 0.13 -12.14 20.91
C GLU A 10 -0.52 -10.85 21.45
N ARG A 11 0.27 -9.79 21.65
CA ARG A 11 -0.27 -8.47 22.01
C ARG A 11 -1.10 -7.86 20.90
N ALA A 12 -0.64 -7.96 19.65
CA ALA A 12 -1.34 -7.44 18.47
C ALA A 12 -2.70 -8.12 18.26
N LEU A 13 -2.78 -9.43 18.49
CA LEU A 13 -4.03 -10.20 18.41
C LEU A 13 -5.14 -9.69 19.36
N ARG A 14 -4.78 -9.03 20.46
CA ARG A 14 -5.75 -8.49 21.43
C ARG A 14 -6.39 -7.18 20.98
N VAL A 15 -5.71 -6.42 20.12
CA VAL A 15 -6.10 -5.04 19.73
C VAL A 15 -6.30 -4.85 18.24
N THR A 16 -5.92 -5.83 17.42
CA THR A 16 -5.99 -5.72 15.96
C THR A 16 -6.56 -7.00 15.37
N PRO A 17 -7.55 -6.93 14.46
CA PRO A 17 -8.11 -8.11 13.80
C PRO A 17 -7.03 -8.94 13.11
N GLY A 18 -6.88 -10.21 13.56
CA GLY A 18 -5.83 -11.11 13.06
C GLY A 18 -4.40 -10.71 13.40
N GLY A 19 -4.20 -9.73 14.33
CA GLY A 19 -2.89 -9.27 14.79
C GLY A 19 -2.10 -8.44 13.78
N VAL A 20 -2.74 -7.99 12.69
CA VAL A 20 -2.07 -7.28 11.59
C VAL A 20 -2.98 -6.24 10.95
N HIS A 21 -2.39 -5.20 10.36
CA HIS A 21 -3.12 -4.16 9.61
C HIS A 21 -3.24 -4.47 8.11
N SER A 22 -2.72 -5.62 7.66
CA SER A 22 -2.92 -6.14 6.30
C SER A 22 -2.91 -7.67 6.34
N PRO A 23 -3.90 -8.36 5.75
CA PRO A 23 -4.02 -9.82 5.78
C PRO A 23 -2.78 -10.56 5.27
N VAL A 24 -2.07 -9.99 4.31
CA VAL A 24 -0.85 -10.59 3.74
C VAL A 24 0.27 -10.71 4.79
N ARG A 25 0.26 -9.87 5.83
CA ARG A 25 1.27 -9.88 6.91
C ARG A 25 1.00 -10.95 7.98
N ALA A 26 -0.17 -11.60 7.95
CA ALA A 26 -0.58 -12.56 8.98
C ALA A 26 0.05 -13.95 8.83
N PHE A 27 0.84 -14.20 7.80
CA PHE A 27 1.52 -15.49 7.50
C PHE A 27 0.57 -16.69 7.33
N ARG A 28 -0.74 -16.46 7.23
CA ARG A 28 -1.74 -17.54 7.16
C ARG A 28 -1.58 -18.47 5.96
N SER A 29 -1.09 -17.95 4.84
CA SER A 29 -0.89 -18.69 3.60
C SER A 29 0.45 -19.42 3.53
N VAL A 30 1.43 -19.01 4.34
CA VAL A 30 2.80 -19.54 4.30
C VAL A 30 3.20 -20.26 5.58
N GLY A 31 2.40 -20.13 6.63
CA GLY A 31 2.69 -20.70 7.95
C GLY A 31 3.70 -19.89 8.77
N GLY A 32 3.86 -20.25 10.03
CA GLY A 32 4.72 -19.54 10.97
C GLY A 32 4.05 -18.34 11.63
N SER A 33 4.87 -17.44 12.19
CA SER A 33 4.41 -16.24 12.89
C SER A 33 5.00 -15.00 12.24
N PRO A 34 4.26 -13.88 12.23
CA PRO A 34 4.77 -12.60 11.73
C PRO A 34 6.06 -12.17 12.43
N VAL A 35 7.00 -11.63 11.66
CA VAL A 35 8.22 -11.03 12.16
C VAL A 35 7.97 -9.54 12.37
N PHE A 36 8.37 -9.02 13.53
CA PHE A 36 8.29 -7.59 13.83
C PHE A 36 9.65 -6.95 13.58
N PHE A 37 9.70 -6.02 12.64
CA PHE A 37 10.91 -5.29 12.28
C PHE A 37 10.99 -3.99 13.07
N ALA A 38 12.19 -3.66 13.58
CA ALA A 38 12.45 -2.45 14.35
C ALA A 38 13.14 -1.36 13.51
N ARG A 39 13.92 -1.74 12.48
CA ARG A 39 14.60 -0.79 11.60
C ARG A 39 14.93 -1.40 10.25
N GLY A 40 15.18 -0.54 9.26
CA GLY A 40 15.74 -0.89 7.97
C GLY A 40 16.97 -0.06 7.65
N ALA A 41 17.90 -0.58 6.85
CA ALA A 41 19.05 0.14 6.34
C ALA A 41 19.50 -0.46 5.00
N GLY A 42 19.54 0.33 3.95
CA GLY A 42 19.85 -0.16 2.60
C GLY A 42 18.97 -1.36 2.22
N PRO A 43 19.56 -2.51 1.81
CA PRO A 43 18.80 -3.69 1.41
C PRO A 43 18.36 -4.59 2.57
N ARG A 44 18.45 -4.14 3.81
CA ARG A 44 18.24 -4.99 4.98
C ARG A 44 17.16 -4.46 5.93
N LEU A 45 16.39 -5.40 6.48
CA LEU A 45 15.51 -5.21 7.64
C LEU A 45 16.11 -5.89 8.87
N PHE A 46 15.87 -5.34 10.03
CA PHE A 46 16.31 -5.90 11.32
C PHE A 46 15.11 -6.07 12.23
N ASP A 47 14.92 -7.29 12.73
CA ASP A 47 13.82 -7.58 13.65
C ASP A 47 14.07 -6.98 15.05
N VAL A 48 13.05 -7.08 15.90
CA VAL A 48 13.11 -6.59 17.29
C VAL A 48 14.12 -7.33 18.16
N ALA A 49 14.68 -8.45 17.70
CA ALA A 49 15.78 -9.17 18.34
C ALA A 49 17.15 -8.81 17.72
N GLY A 50 17.19 -7.91 16.74
CA GLY A 50 18.40 -7.47 16.06
C GLY A 50 18.88 -8.37 14.94
N ARG A 51 18.14 -9.41 14.55
CA ARG A 51 18.52 -10.28 13.43
C ARG A 51 18.28 -9.54 12.11
N GLY A 52 19.27 -9.62 11.22
CA GLY A 52 19.20 -9.00 9.89
C GLY A 52 18.63 -9.95 8.83
N TYR A 53 17.81 -9.39 7.94
CA TYR A 53 17.23 -10.07 6.79
C TYR A 53 17.50 -9.24 5.53
N ILE A 54 17.72 -9.89 4.40
CA ILE A 54 17.74 -9.22 3.10
C ILE A 54 16.29 -9.00 2.68
N ASP A 55 15.93 -7.76 2.36
CA ASP A 55 14.57 -7.40 1.96
C ASP A 55 14.42 -7.42 0.43
N PHE A 56 13.85 -8.51 -0.08
CA PHE A 56 13.47 -8.62 -1.48
C PHE A 56 12.09 -8.06 -1.81
N CYS A 57 11.34 -7.62 -0.80
CA CYS A 57 9.99 -7.08 -0.97
C CYS A 57 10.00 -5.57 -1.22
N GLN A 58 10.94 -4.83 -0.63
CA GLN A 58 11.13 -3.39 -0.81
C GLN A 58 9.81 -2.60 -0.64
N SER A 59 9.03 -2.96 0.40
CA SER A 59 7.71 -2.38 0.68
C SER A 59 6.71 -2.47 -0.50
N PHE A 60 6.83 -3.51 -1.32
CA PHE A 60 6.09 -3.75 -2.56
C PHE A 60 6.42 -2.75 -3.68
N GLY A 61 7.65 -2.25 -3.73
CA GLY A 61 8.23 -1.50 -4.84
C GLY A 61 8.65 -0.05 -4.57
N PRO A 62 8.10 0.71 -3.60
CA PRO A 62 8.46 2.12 -3.45
C PRO A 62 9.89 2.36 -2.96
N LEU A 63 10.54 1.42 -2.30
CA LEU A 63 11.89 1.59 -1.72
C LEU A 63 13.01 1.25 -2.70
N ILE A 64 13.01 1.85 -3.89
CA ILE A 64 14.04 1.58 -4.92
C ILE A 64 15.45 1.98 -4.51
N LEU A 65 15.61 2.92 -3.57
CA LEU A 65 16.90 3.33 -2.99
C LEU A 65 17.26 2.54 -1.73
N GLY A 66 16.39 1.61 -1.30
CA GLY A 66 16.53 0.89 -0.04
C GLY A 66 15.96 1.63 1.15
N HIS A 67 16.14 1.01 2.33
CA HIS A 67 15.67 1.58 3.59
C HIS A 67 16.60 2.68 4.10
N ALA A 68 16.00 3.76 4.60
CA ALA A 68 16.68 4.87 5.25
C ALA A 68 17.83 5.46 4.40
N ASP A 69 17.57 5.67 3.11
CA ASP A 69 18.50 6.39 2.24
C ASP A 69 18.84 7.75 2.85
N PRO A 70 20.14 8.11 3.00
CA PRO A 70 20.54 9.29 3.75
C PRO A 70 20.12 10.61 3.10
N ASP A 71 20.05 10.68 1.79
CA ASP A 71 19.66 11.91 1.09
C ASP A 71 18.14 12.13 1.18
N VAL A 72 17.36 11.06 1.04
CA VAL A 72 15.92 11.09 1.26
C VAL A 72 15.59 11.44 2.71
N ALA A 73 16.29 10.83 3.68
CA ALA A 73 16.09 11.10 5.10
C ALA A 73 16.35 12.57 5.42
N ARG A 74 17.44 13.14 4.90
CA ARG A 74 17.77 14.56 5.08
C ARG A 74 16.68 15.47 4.52
N ALA A 75 16.28 15.26 3.27
CA ALA A 75 15.23 16.07 2.64
C ALA A 75 13.90 16.01 3.40
N VAL A 76 13.54 14.83 3.96
CA VAL A 76 12.34 14.69 4.80
C VAL A 76 12.48 15.44 6.12
N HIS A 77 13.64 15.37 6.78
CA HIS A 77 13.91 16.14 8.01
C HIS A 77 13.77 17.64 7.78
N ASP A 78 14.41 18.16 6.72
CA ASP A 78 14.34 19.58 6.37
C ASP A 78 12.88 20.03 6.12
N ALA A 79 12.09 19.22 5.39
CA ALA A 79 10.69 19.54 5.13
C ALA A 79 9.80 19.46 6.38
N VAL A 80 10.11 18.58 7.34
CA VAL A 80 9.37 18.47 8.62
C VAL A 80 9.57 19.71 9.48
N ASP A 81 10.76 20.31 9.46
CA ASP A 81 11.07 21.52 10.22
C ASP A 81 10.26 22.74 9.70
N ASP A 82 9.92 22.77 8.42
CA ASP A 82 9.05 23.80 7.81
C ASP A 82 7.54 23.51 8.00
N GLY A 83 7.19 22.34 8.53
CA GLY A 83 5.80 21.86 8.69
C GLY A 83 5.38 20.95 7.55
N TRP A 84 4.50 20.01 7.85
CA TRP A 84 4.16 18.86 6.99
C TRP A 84 2.66 18.66 6.73
N SER A 85 1.80 19.58 7.19
CA SER A 85 0.34 19.49 6.97
C SER A 85 -0.30 20.87 6.98
N PHE A 86 -0.37 21.48 5.83
CA PHE A 86 -0.87 22.86 5.70
C PHE A 86 -2.38 22.94 5.45
N GLY A 87 -3.01 21.90 4.93
CA GLY A 87 -4.41 21.96 4.47
C GLY A 87 -4.63 22.95 3.32
N ALA A 88 -3.57 23.28 2.59
CA ALA A 88 -3.53 24.27 1.51
C ALA A 88 -2.60 23.80 0.38
N CYS A 89 -2.51 24.58 -0.70
CA CYS A 89 -1.55 24.32 -1.77
C CYS A 89 -0.11 24.54 -1.25
N GLU A 90 0.82 23.73 -1.74
CA GLU A 90 2.22 23.75 -1.36
C GLU A 90 3.13 23.44 -2.57
N PRO A 91 4.40 23.88 -2.56
CA PRO A 91 5.27 23.79 -3.72
C PRO A 91 5.76 22.38 -4.06
N TYR A 92 5.88 21.46 -3.11
CA TYR A 92 6.47 20.13 -3.34
C TYR A 92 5.64 19.27 -4.29
N SER A 93 4.31 19.23 -4.11
CA SER A 93 3.44 18.49 -5.02
C SER A 93 3.40 19.12 -6.41
N LEU A 94 3.47 20.46 -6.51
CA LEU A 94 3.58 21.13 -7.80
C LEU A 94 4.88 20.74 -8.52
N GLN A 95 6.03 20.84 -7.86
CA GLN A 95 7.33 20.46 -8.41
C GLN A 95 7.36 19.00 -8.86
N LEU A 96 6.80 18.09 -8.06
CA LEU A 96 6.72 16.69 -8.43
C LEU A 96 5.80 16.46 -9.66
N ALA A 97 4.67 17.16 -9.74
CA ALA A 97 3.78 17.10 -10.88
C ALA A 97 4.47 17.60 -12.17
N GLU A 98 5.15 18.73 -12.10
CA GLU A 98 5.94 19.26 -13.23
C GLU A 98 7.05 18.29 -13.63
N TRP A 99 7.79 17.74 -12.67
CA TRP A 99 8.85 16.78 -12.92
C TRP A 99 8.34 15.53 -13.67
N ILE A 100 7.16 15.00 -13.28
CA ILE A 100 6.56 13.84 -13.92
C ILE A 100 6.07 14.19 -15.33
N THR A 101 5.31 15.26 -15.49
CA THR A 101 4.73 15.64 -16.80
C THR A 101 5.79 15.99 -17.83
N HIS A 102 6.91 16.58 -17.42
CA HIS A 102 8.04 16.84 -18.33
C HIS A 102 8.74 15.54 -18.80
N ARG A 103 8.78 14.49 -17.96
CA ARG A 103 9.47 13.23 -18.30
C ARG A 103 8.58 12.21 -18.98
N LEU A 104 7.29 12.30 -18.76
CA LEU A 104 6.31 11.38 -19.30
C LEU A 104 5.30 12.13 -20.18
N PRO A 105 5.62 12.36 -21.48
CA PRO A 105 4.83 13.23 -22.37
C PRO A 105 3.36 12.82 -22.54
N TRP A 106 3.05 11.56 -22.23
CA TRP A 106 1.66 11.05 -22.25
C TRP A 106 0.88 11.39 -20.97
N VAL A 107 1.52 11.96 -19.95
CA VAL A 107 0.88 12.43 -18.72
C VAL A 107 0.68 13.96 -18.85
N GLU A 108 -0.50 14.37 -19.25
CA GLU A 108 -0.82 15.80 -19.41
C GLU A 108 -1.10 16.49 -18.07
N ARG A 109 -1.76 15.78 -17.17
CA ARG A 109 -2.16 16.28 -15.84
C ARG A 109 -2.10 15.17 -14.81
N ILE A 110 -1.78 15.52 -13.57
CA ILE A 110 -1.66 14.57 -12.47
C ILE A 110 -2.41 15.08 -11.24
N ARG A 111 -2.97 14.15 -10.49
CA ARG A 111 -3.51 14.39 -9.14
C ARG A 111 -2.92 13.36 -8.20
N PHE A 112 -2.30 13.82 -7.14
CA PHE A 112 -1.84 12.97 -6.06
C PHE A 112 -2.96 12.63 -5.10
N VAL A 113 -2.91 11.42 -4.54
CA VAL A 113 -3.81 10.89 -3.52
C VAL A 113 -3.01 10.11 -2.49
N SER A 114 -3.60 9.81 -1.34
CA SER A 114 -2.87 9.20 -0.21
C SER A 114 -2.66 7.69 -0.34
N SER A 115 -3.32 7.01 -1.27
CA SER A 115 -3.20 5.55 -1.44
C SER A 115 -3.51 5.09 -2.86
N GLY A 116 -3.00 3.89 -3.21
CA GLY A 116 -3.35 3.23 -4.48
C GLY A 116 -4.86 2.94 -4.59
N THR A 117 -5.54 2.68 -3.48
CA THR A 117 -6.99 2.51 -3.44
C THR A 117 -7.72 3.77 -3.92
N GLU A 118 -7.33 4.94 -3.40
CA GLU A 118 -7.90 6.23 -3.82
C GLU A 118 -7.57 6.55 -5.27
N ALA A 119 -6.37 6.22 -5.72
CA ALA A 119 -5.98 6.40 -7.13
C ALA A 119 -6.88 5.57 -8.06
N VAL A 120 -7.08 4.29 -7.76
CA VAL A 120 -7.95 3.40 -8.56
C VAL A 120 -9.41 3.85 -8.50
N MET A 121 -9.92 4.24 -7.34
CA MET A 121 -11.28 4.79 -7.21
C MET A 121 -11.47 6.04 -8.08
N SER A 122 -10.51 6.95 -8.05
CA SER A 122 -10.54 8.19 -8.83
C SER A 122 -10.44 7.90 -10.32
N ALA A 123 -9.53 6.99 -10.74
CA ALA A 123 -9.39 6.58 -12.13
C ALA A 123 -10.67 5.95 -12.70
N LEU A 124 -11.35 5.09 -11.93
CA LEU A 124 -12.62 4.50 -12.33
C LEU A 124 -13.73 5.54 -12.49
N ARG A 125 -13.80 6.53 -11.60
CA ARG A 125 -14.77 7.63 -11.72
C ARG A 125 -14.53 8.45 -12.98
N VAL A 126 -13.27 8.83 -13.23
CA VAL A 126 -12.88 9.59 -14.42
C VAL A 126 -13.18 8.79 -15.69
N ALA A 127 -12.79 7.51 -15.75
CA ALA A 127 -13.05 6.65 -16.89
C ALA A 127 -14.55 6.51 -17.19
N ARG A 128 -15.36 6.24 -16.17
CA ARG A 128 -16.83 6.15 -16.34
C ARG A 128 -17.46 7.46 -16.81
N ALA A 129 -17.04 8.58 -16.23
CA ALA A 129 -17.53 9.90 -16.63
C ALA A 129 -17.15 10.24 -18.09
N ALA A 130 -15.93 9.90 -18.49
CA ALA A 130 -15.44 10.21 -19.83
C ALA A 130 -16.13 9.42 -20.94
N ILE A 131 -16.48 8.14 -20.69
CA ILE A 131 -17.00 7.24 -21.73
C ILE A 131 -18.47 6.85 -21.53
N GLY A 132 -19.10 7.26 -20.43
CA GLY A 132 -20.51 6.96 -20.13
C GLY A 132 -20.82 5.46 -19.87
N ARG A 133 -19.80 4.63 -19.61
CA ARG A 133 -19.97 3.19 -19.37
C ARG A 133 -19.72 2.86 -17.90
N SER A 134 -20.53 1.96 -17.33
CA SER A 134 -20.45 1.55 -15.93
C SER A 134 -19.63 0.28 -15.68
N VAL A 135 -19.55 -0.59 -16.68
CA VAL A 135 -18.90 -1.91 -16.55
C VAL A 135 -17.38 -1.78 -16.58
N VAL A 136 -16.72 -2.48 -15.67
CA VAL A 136 -15.25 -2.54 -15.56
C VAL A 136 -14.82 -3.99 -15.73
N LEU A 137 -13.87 -4.24 -16.61
CA LEU A 137 -13.20 -5.52 -16.75
C LEU A 137 -12.00 -5.54 -15.81
N LYS A 138 -11.84 -6.63 -15.06
CA LYS A 138 -10.74 -6.88 -14.14
C LYS A 138 -10.25 -8.31 -14.32
N PHE A 139 -8.94 -8.53 -14.29
CA PHE A 139 -8.37 -9.87 -14.28
C PHE A 139 -8.45 -10.52 -12.90
N GLU A 140 -8.76 -11.82 -12.87
CA GLU A 140 -8.75 -12.62 -11.65
C GLU A 140 -7.33 -12.68 -11.07
N GLY A 141 -7.23 -12.71 -9.75
CA GLY A 141 -5.95 -12.77 -9.03
C GLY A 141 -5.22 -11.43 -8.90
N CYS A 142 -5.63 -10.37 -9.60
CA CYS A 142 -5.00 -9.07 -9.52
C CYS A 142 -5.59 -8.22 -8.39
N TYR A 143 -4.71 -7.64 -7.57
CA TYR A 143 -5.09 -6.71 -6.51
C TYR A 143 -5.01 -5.26 -7.02
N HIS A 144 -6.10 -4.52 -6.83
CA HIS A 144 -6.23 -3.12 -7.28
C HIS A 144 -6.77 -2.21 -6.17
N GLY A 145 -6.33 -2.42 -4.93
CA GLY A 145 -6.79 -1.64 -3.78
C GLY A 145 -8.02 -2.23 -3.10
N HIS A 146 -8.53 -1.54 -2.09
CA HIS A 146 -9.55 -2.01 -1.16
C HIS A 146 -10.95 -1.41 -1.42
N ALA A 147 -11.19 -0.91 -2.63
CA ALA A 147 -12.53 -0.49 -3.04
C ALA A 147 -13.41 -1.71 -3.37
N ASP A 148 -14.68 -1.72 -2.94
CA ASP A 148 -15.61 -2.86 -3.08
C ASP A 148 -15.63 -3.43 -4.49
N ALA A 149 -15.73 -2.57 -5.51
CA ALA A 149 -15.72 -2.98 -6.91
C ALA A 149 -14.44 -3.72 -7.34
N MET A 150 -13.32 -3.55 -6.62
CA MET A 150 -12.02 -4.12 -6.93
C MET A 150 -11.68 -5.35 -6.08
N LEU A 151 -12.48 -5.68 -5.07
CA LEU A 151 -12.24 -6.84 -4.21
C LEU A 151 -12.68 -8.17 -4.83
N VAL A 152 -13.44 -8.16 -5.91
CA VAL A 152 -13.89 -9.37 -6.60
C VAL A 152 -12.67 -10.15 -7.09
N GLN A 153 -12.50 -11.40 -6.62
CA GLN A 153 -11.41 -12.29 -7.00
C GLN A 153 -10.01 -11.64 -6.96
N ALA A 154 -9.73 -10.88 -5.92
CA ALA A 154 -8.54 -10.02 -5.82
C ALA A 154 -7.24 -10.77 -5.40
N GLY A 155 -7.19 -12.09 -5.51
CA GLY A 155 -5.97 -12.88 -5.25
C GLY A 155 -5.55 -12.91 -3.77
N SER A 156 -4.25 -12.99 -3.51
CA SER A 156 -3.67 -13.21 -2.18
C SER A 156 -3.95 -12.13 -1.13
N GLY A 157 -4.35 -10.92 -1.54
CA GLY A 157 -4.75 -9.85 -0.63
C GLY A 157 -6.04 -10.15 0.14
N LEU A 158 -6.82 -11.13 -0.32
CA LEU A 158 -8.04 -11.65 0.30
C LEU A 158 -7.88 -13.10 0.78
N ALA A 159 -6.71 -13.51 1.24
CA ALA A 159 -6.46 -14.86 1.77
C ALA A 159 -7.28 -15.11 3.06
N GLY A 160 -8.56 -15.21 2.93
CA GLY A 160 -9.57 -15.50 3.93
C GLY A 160 -10.83 -16.05 3.28
N ARG A 161 -10.97 -17.36 3.32
CA ARG A 161 -12.16 -18.21 3.41
C ARG A 161 -13.44 -17.90 2.64
N ASP A 162 -13.57 -16.92 1.77
CA ASP A 162 -14.86 -16.72 1.09
C ASP A 162 -14.77 -16.67 -0.44
N ARG A 163 -14.41 -17.83 -1.03
CA ARG A 163 -14.64 -18.07 -2.47
C ARG A 163 -16.13 -18.15 -2.85
N LYS A 164 -17.04 -18.21 -1.88
CA LYS A 164 -18.48 -18.39 -2.12
C LYS A 164 -19.31 -17.13 -2.01
N SER A 165 -18.87 -16.07 -1.30
CA SER A 165 -19.67 -14.86 -1.07
C SER A 165 -19.39 -13.71 -2.02
N THR A 166 -18.36 -13.76 -2.86
CA THR A 166 -18.01 -12.68 -3.80
C THR A 166 -18.65 -12.80 -5.19
N ARG A 167 -19.75 -13.49 -5.32
CA ARG A 167 -20.72 -13.21 -6.39
C ARG A 167 -21.52 -11.97 -5.97
N LEU A 168 -20.89 -10.81 -5.95
CA LEU A 168 -21.63 -9.56 -6.02
C LEU A 168 -22.34 -9.57 -7.36
N ASN A 169 -23.64 -9.80 -7.27
CA ASN A 169 -24.56 -9.77 -8.39
C ASN A 169 -24.36 -8.43 -9.13
N SER A 170 -24.14 -8.48 -10.43
CA SER A 170 -23.96 -7.33 -11.31
C SER A 170 -25.20 -6.43 -11.44
N SER A 171 -26.11 -6.44 -10.47
CA SER A 171 -27.38 -5.74 -10.48
C SER A 171 -27.46 -4.51 -9.56
N HIS A 172 -26.37 -4.01 -8.98
CA HIS A 172 -26.40 -2.67 -8.38
C HIS A 172 -26.31 -1.60 -9.47
N ARG A 173 -27.48 -1.34 -10.09
CA ARG A 173 -27.76 -0.07 -10.76
C ARG A 173 -27.91 0.99 -9.64
N LEU A 174 -27.02 1.94 -9.61
CA LEU A 174 -27.25 3.25 -9.03
C LEU A 174 -27.67 4.18 -10.15
#